data_e46112b9f384426d136a1b16e7fd0ba8
#
_entry.id   e46112b9f384426d136a1b16e7fd0ba8
#
_cell.length_a   1.000
_cell.length_b   1.000
_cell.length_c   1.000
_cell.angle_alpha   90.00
_cell.angle_beta   90.00
_cell.angle_gamma   90.00
#
_symmetry.space_group_name_H-M   'P 1'
#
loop_
_entity.id
_entity.type
_entity.pdbx_description
1 polymer ?
#
loop_
_entity_poly.entity_id
_entity_poly.type
_entity_poly.pdbx_seq_one_letter_code
_entity_poly.pdbx_strand_id
1 'polypeptide(L)' 'MSAERVAEIERLLQGAFAPVSLLVKDQSHLHAGHEGAKDGRGHFDVTIVSDRFDGQSRLSRHRMVYAALD' A
#
# COMPACT_ATOMS: atom_id res chain seq x y z
N MET A 1 8.69 -11.05 7.45
CA MET A 1 8.01 -11.90 6.49
C MET A 1 6.88 -11.16 5.81
N SER A 2 6.61 -11.56 4.58
CA SER A 2 5.63 -10.87 3.73
C SER A 2 4.23 -10.81 4.31
N ALA A 3 3.76 -11.90 4.91
CA ALA A 3 2.42 -11.95 5.47
C ALA A 3 2.22 -10.95 6.60
N GLU A 4 3.23 -10.76 7.41
CA GLU A 4 3.18 -9.79 8.50
C GLU A 4 3.16 -8.36 7.96
N ARG A 5 3.92 -8.10 6.90
CA ARG A 5 3.96 -6.79 6.28
C ARG A 5 2.63 -6.47 5.59
N VAL A 6 2.04 -7.44 4.91
CA VAL A 6 0.72 -7.27 4.29
C VAL A 6 -0.31 -6.92 5.36
N ALA A 7 -0.32 -7.65 6.46
CA ALA A 7 -1.28 -7.40 7.54
C ALA A 7 -1.10 -6.01 8.13
N GLU A 8 0.13 -5.55 8.28
CA GLU A 8 0.40 -4.22 8.80
C GLU A 8 -0.10 -3.13 7.85
N ILE A 9 0.17 -3.30 6.55
CA ILE A 9 -0.31 -2.35 5.54
C ILE A 9 -1.83 -2.29 5.56
N GLU A 10 -2.48 -3.44 5.61
CA GLU A 10 -3.94 -3.50 5.67
C GLU A 10 -4.48 -2.77 6.89
N ARG A 11 -3.87 -3.00 8.05
CA ARG A 11 -4.30 -2.37 9.29
C ARG A 11 -4.18 -0.85 9.22
N LEU A 12 -3.05 -0.37 8.70
CA LEU A 12 -2.82 1.07 8.61
C LEU A 12 -3.79 1.74 7.63
N LEU A 13 -4.05 1.10 6.50
CA LEU A 13 -4.95 1.67 5.50
C LEU A 13 -6.41 1.60 5.94
N GLN A 14 -6.80 0.54 6.64
CA GLN A 14 -8.14 0.45 7.21
C GLN A 14 -8.38 1.58 8.20
N GLY A 15 -7.41 1.84 9.07
CA GLY A 15 -7.53 2.89 10.07
C GLY A 15 -7.55 4.29 9.48
N ALA A 16 -6.78 4.52 8.42
CA ALA A 16 -6.66 5.85 7.83
C ALA A 16 -7.82 6.20 6.90
N PHE A 17 -8.37 5.23 6.16
CA PHE A 17 -9.28 5.51 5.07
C PHE A 17 -10.65 4.87 5.18
N ALA A 18 -10.86 3.96 6.12
CA ALA A 18 -12.11 3.22 6.27
C ALA A 18 -12.64 2.75 4.90
N PRO A 19 -11.83 2.04 4.11
CA PRO A 19 -12.15 1.77 2.71
C PRO A 19 -13.32 0.81 2.56
N VAL A 20 -14.08 1.00 1.47
CA VAL A 20 -15.12 0.05 1.10
C VAL A 20 -14.53 -1.17 0.41
N SER A 21 -13.30 -1.04 -0.11
CA SER A 21 -12.58 -2.16 -0.73
C SER A 21 -11.10 -1.95 -0.53
N LEU A 22 -10.40 -3.01 -0.17
CA LEU A 22 -8.95 -2.96 0.04
C LEU A 22 -8.35 -4.31 -0.32
N LEU A 23 -7.37 -4.28 -1.20
CA LEU A 23 -6.62 -5.48 -1.59
C LEU A 23 -5.14 -5.14 -1.56
N VAL A 24 -4.37 -5.90 -0.81
CA VAL A 24 -2.92 -5.73 -0.74
C VAL A 24 -2.28 -7.04 -1.20
N LYS A 25 -1.45 -6.95 -2.23
CA LYS A 25 -0.75 -8.12 -2.77
C LYS A 25 0.75 -7.93 -2.59
N ASP A 26 1.41 -8.94 -2.09
CA ASP A 26 2.86 -8.95 -1.99
C ASP A 26 3.43 -9.38 -3.34
N GLN A 27 4.10 -8.46 -4.01
CA GLN A 27 4.72 -8.69 -5.30
C GLN A 27 6.24 -8.78 -5.20
N SER A 28 6.77 -8.89 -3.99
CA SER A 28 8.21 -8.86 -3.76
C SER A 28 8.96 -9.91 -4.57
N HIS A 29 8.38 -11.09 -4.70
CA HIS A 29 9.02 -12.19 -5.43
C HIS A 29 9.15 -11.91 -6.93
N LEU A 30 8.28 -11.06 -7.47
CA LEU A 30 8.32 -10.71 -8.89
C LEU A 30 9.45 -9.73 -9.21
N HIS A 31 9.98 -9.08 -8.18
CA HIS A 31 11.01 -8.06 -8.32
C HIS A 31 12.34 -8.47 -7.70
N ALA A 32 12.47 -9.73 -7.31
CA ALA A 32 13.71 -10.24 -6.72
C ALA A 32 14.87 -10.02 -7.69
N GLY A 33 15.93 -9.40 -7.19
CA GLY A 33 17.10 -9.09 -8.01
C GLY A 33 17.05 -7.74 -8.72
N HIS A 34 15.92 -7.06 -8.71
CA HIS A 34 15.79 -5.72 -9.27
C HIS A 34 16.27 -4.67 -8.27
N GLU A 35 16.61 -3.50 -8.80
CA GLU A 35 17.08 -2.39 -7.96
C GLU A 35 16.11 -2.08 -6.82
N GLY A 36 14.83 -2.02 -7.12
CA GLY A 36 13.82 -1.67 -6.15
C GLY A 36 13.65 -2.66 -5.00
N ALA A 37 14.16 -3.87 -5.16
CA ALA A 37 14.06 -4.92 -4.14
C ALA A 37 15.29 -4.99 -3.25
N LYS A 38 16.32 -4.23 -3.53
CA LYS A 38 17.58 -4.33 -2.81
C LYS A 38 17.54 -3.84 -1.37
N ASP A 39 16.60 -2.97 -1.06
CA ASP A 39 16.49 -2.40 0.28
C ASP A 39 15.79 -3.34 1.27
N GLY A 40 15.28 -4.48 0.81
CA GLY A 40 14.63 -5.45 1.67
C GLY A 40 13.21 -5.13 2.05
N ARG A 41 12.67 -4.02 1.56
CA ARG A 41 11.30 -3.61 1.91
C ARG A 41 10.23 -4.38 1.16
N GLY A 42 10.61 -5.01 0.06
CA GLY A 42 9.67 -5.71 -0.79
C GLY A 42 8.91 -4.77 -1.71
N HIS A 43 7.92 -5.32 -2.37
CA HIS A 43 7.10 -4.58 -3.31
C HIS A 43 5.65 -5.00 -3.14
N PHE A 44 4.76 -4.04 -2.95
CA PHE A 44 3.35 -4.33 -2.68
C PHE A 44 2.46 -3.60 -3.66
N ASP A 45 1.43 -4.30 -4.12
CA ASP A 45 0.42 -3.76 -5.01
C ASP A 45 -0.83 -3.53 -4.17
N VAL A 46 -1.28 -2.29 -4.08
CA VAL A 46 -2.42 -1.91 -3.26
C VAL A 46 -3.55 -1.38 -4.13
N THR A 47 -4.72 -1.96 -3.98
CA THR A 47 -5.95 -1.44 -4.57
C THR A 47 -6.86 -1.02 -3.42
N ILE A 48 -7.21 0.26 -3.38
CA ILE A 48 -8.00 0.79 -2.29
C ILE A 48 -9.08 1.73 -2.82
N VAL A 49 -10.30 1.54 -2.33
CA VAL A 49 -11.43 2.39 -2.69
C VAL A 49 -11.98 3.00 -1.41
N SER A 50 -11.96 4.32 -1.34
CA SER A 50 -12.42 5.05 -0.17
C SER A 50 -12.97 6.40 -0.60
N ASP A 51 -14.05 6.85 0.04
CA ASP A 51 -14.59 8.17 -0.24
C ASP A 51 -13.65 9.28 0.23
N ARG A 52 -12.66 8.96 1.05
CA ARG A 52 -11.65 9.93 1.47
C ARG A 52 -10.78 10.42 0.31
N PHE A 53 -10.80 9.69 -0.81
CA PHE A 53 -10.10 10.10 -2.01
C PHE A 53 -10.93 11.00 -2.93
N ASP A 54 -12.19 11.21 -2.62
CA ASP A 54 -13.07 12.05 -3.45
C ASP A 54 -12.50 13.45 -3.55
N GLY A 55 -12.45 13.95 -4.79
CA GLY A 55 -11.94 15.29 -5.05
C GLY A 55 -10.43 15.41 -4.99
N GLN A 56 -9.71 14.33 -4.73
CA GLN A 56 -8.25 14.35 -4.66
C GLN A 56 -7.64 13.97 -6.00
N SER A 57 -6.58 14.68 -6.39
CA SER A 57 -5.83 14.34 -7.59
C SER A 57 -5.12 13.00 -7.40
N ARG A 58 -4.68 12.41 -8.50
CA ARG A 58 -3.92 11.16 -8.46
C ARG A 58 -2.69 11.30 -7.57
N LEU A 59 -1.95 12.39 -7.73
CA LEU A 59 -0.77 12.63 -6.91
C LEU A 59 -1.12 12.77 -5.43
N SER A 60 -2.18 13.51 -5.14
CA SER A 60 -2.62 13.69 -3.77
C SER A 60 -3.00 12.36 -3.12
N ARG A 61 -3.72 11.49 -3.85
CA ARG A 61 -4.09 10.17 -3.34
C ARG A 61 -2.87 9.33 -3.01
N HIS A 62 -1.86 9.35 -3.89
CA HIS A 62 -0.61 8.64 -3.62
C HIS A 62 0.06 9.13 -2.34
N ARG A 63 0.12 10.44 -2.19
CA ARG A 63 0.73 11.03 -1.00
C ARG A 63 -0.01 10.68 0.28
N MET A 64 -1.34 10.64 0.21
CA MET A 64 -2.17 10.26 1.35
C MET A 64 -1.87 8.83 1.79
N VAL A 65 -1.73 7.91 0.83
CA VAL A 65 -1.42 6.52 1.14
C VAL A 65 -0.03 6.41 1.76
N TYR A 66 0.98 7.04 1.17
CA TYR A 66 2.33 6.98 1.72
C TYR A 66 2.39 7.58 3.12
N ALA A 67 1.68 8.66 3.37
CA ALA A 67 1.65 9.25 4.70
C ALA A 67 1.05 8.30 5.72
N ALA A 68 0.02 7.57 5.34
CA ALA A 68 -0.63 6.59 6.24
C ALA A 68 0.28 5.41 6.56
N LEU A 69 1.16 5.06 5.64
CA LEU A 69 2.07 3.92 5.80
C LEU A 69 3.40 4.29 6.47
N ASP A 70 3.65 5.55 6.64
CA ASP A 70 4.94 6.04 7.16
C ASP A 70 5.16 5.79 8.68
#